data_f9db6de5b9624a62572d00375a94bd4c
#
_entry.id   f9db6de5b9624a62572d00375a94bd4c
#
_cell.length_a   1.000
_cell.length_b   1.000
_cell.length_c   1.000
_cell.angle_alpha   90.00
_cell.angle_beta   90.00
_cell.angle_gamma   90.00
#
_symmetry.space_group_name_H-M   'P 1'
#
loop_
_entity.id
_entity.type
_entity.pdbx_description
1 polymer ?
#
loop_
_entity_poly.entity_id
_entity_poly.type
_entity_poly.pdbx_seq_one_letter_code
_entity_poly.pdbx_strand_id
1 'polypeptide(L)'
;MEIKKFENFLAKSALAKNTVTSYLWTVNHFAVNYGEFNKENLLAYKGFLVEHFKPQTVNLRLQAINKYLEFIKKDRLKLKFVKVQQKNFLENVISDADYKFLKAKLKRDGLTEWYFVVWFLTATGARVSELLQIKVEHVQLGFLDMYTKGGKIRRLYIPKKLRDEAIKWIEECGITSGYLFLNRFGERITSRGIAMQLKHFASKYGLNPKMVYPHSFRHRFAKNFLDRFNDIALLADLMGHESIETTRIYLRRTASEQQQIVDKVVNW
;
A
#
# COMPACT_ATOMS: atom_id res chain seq x y z
N MET A 1 11.73 -26.15 -18.05
CA MET A 1 11.26 -25.71 -16.72
C MET A 1 9.75 -25.95 -16.58
N GLU A 2 9.28 -26.52 -15.47
CA GLU A 2 7.88 -26.93 -15.27
C GLU A 2 7.04 -25.81 -14.62
N ILE A 3 6.92 -24.65 -15.27
CA ILE A 3 6.24 -23.47 -14.69
C ILE A 3 4.80 -23.78 -14.28
N LYS A 4 4.01 -24.47 -15.12
CA LYS A 4 2.62 -24.83 -14.80
C LYS A 4 2.52 -25.73 -13.55
N LYS A 5 3.43 -26.68 -13.40
CA LYS A 5 3.46 -27.53 -12.20
C LYS A 5 3.85 -26.73 -10.94
N PHE A 6 4.77 -25.77 -11.08
CA PHE A 6 5.14 -24.88 -9.98
C PHE A 6 3.97 -23.93 -9.61
N GLU A 7 3.24 -23.41 -10.59
CA GLU A 7 2.03 -22.63 -10.34
C GLU A 7 0.99 -23.40 -9.52
N ASN A 8 0.73 -24.65 -9.91
CA ASN A 8 -0.16 -25.54 -9.17
C ASN A 8 0.35 -25.85 -7.74
N PHE A 9 1.67 -25.98 -7.56
CA PHE A 9 2.28 -26.12 -6.24
C PHE A 9 2.08 -24.87 -5.37
N LEU A 10 2.25 -23.67 -5.95
CA LEU A 10 2.01 -22.41 -5.26
C LEU A 10 0.53 -22.21 -4.90
N ALA A 11 -0.39 -22.62 -5.77
CA ALA A 11 -1.83 -22.55 -5.51
C ALA A 11 -2.25 -23.35 -4.26
N LYS A 12 -1.64 -24.51 -4.04
CA LYS A 12 -1.85 -25.33 -2.83
C LYS A 12 -1.33 -24.66 -1.54
N SER A 13 -0.43 -23.68 -1.65
CA SER A 13 0.17 -22.98 -0.50
C SER A 13 -0.67 -21.79 -0.02
N ALA A 14 -1.91 -21.62 -0.47
CA ALA A 14 -2.84 -20.51 -0.12
C ALA A 14 -2.23 -19.10 -0.26
N LEU A 15 -1.29 -18.91 -1.19
CA LEU A 15 -0.65 -17.63 -1.45
C LEU A 15 -1.58 -16.68 -2.19
N ALA A 16 -1.48 -15.38 -1.92
CA ALA A 16 -2.21 -14.37 -2.65
C ALA A 16 -1.80 -14.35 -4.14
N LYS A 17 -2.77 -14.12 -5.04
CA LYS A 17 -2.57 -14.10 -6.50
C LYS A 17 -1.35 -13.26 -6.92
N ASN A 18 -1.19 -12.06 -6.37
CA ASN A 18 -0.04 -11.19 -6.66
C ASN A 18 1.30 -11.81 -6.22
N THR A 19 1.32 -12.57 -5.12
CA THR A 19 2.52 -13.28 -4.67
C THR A 19 2.87 -14.40 -5.64
N VAL A 20 1.89 -15.18 -6.08
CA VAL A 20 2.07 -16.22 -7.10
C VAL A 20 2.65 -15.63 -8.38
N THR A 21 2.02 -14.57 -8.91
CA THR A 21 2.50 -13.88 -10.12
C THR A 21 3.94 -13.39 -9.97
N SER A 22 4.28 -12.80 -8.80
CA SER A 22 5.64 -12.31 -8.52
C SER A 22 6.65 -13.45 -8.44
N TYR A 23 6.27 -14.59 -7.87
CA TYR A 23 7.15 -15.77 -7.77
C TYR A 23 7.38 -16.40 -9.14
N LEU A 24 6.34 -16.61 -9.93
CA LEU A 24 6.44 -17.12 -11.30
C LEU A 24 7.33 -16.23 -12.16
N TRP A 25 7.12 -14.91 -12.10
CA TRP A 25 7.96 -13.96 -12.82
C TRP A 25 9.43 -14.09 -12.40
N THR A 26 9.71 -14.17 -11.09
CA THR A 26 11.09 -14.26 -10.59
C THR A 26 11.80 -15.53 -11.03
N VAL A 27 11.12 -16.67 -10.94
CA VAL A 27 11.66 -17.98 -11.35
C VAL A 27 11.89 -18.01 -12.87
N ASN A 28 10.96 -17.46 -13.65
CA ASN A 28 11.14 -17.35 -15.10
C ASN A 28 12.31 -16.44 -15.48
N HIS A 29 12.41 -15.28 -14.82
CA HIS A 29 13.52 -14.34 -15.03
C HIS A 29 14.87 -15.00 -14.72
N PHE A 30 14.98 -15.77 -13.64
CA PHE A 30 16.17 -16.53 -13.32
C PHE A 30 16.49 -17.55 -14.41
N ALA A 31 15.53 -18.38 -14.80
CA ALA A 31 15.75 -19.44 -15.77
C ALA A 31 16.18 -18.92 -17.15
N VAL A 32 15.63 -17.79 -17.60
CA VAL A 32 15.99 -17.17 -18.89
C VAL A 32 17.39 -16.58 -18.87
N ASN A 33 17.80 -15.95 -17.75
CA ASN A 33 19.08 -15.20 -17.72
C ASN A 33 20.24 -15.99 -17.11
N TYR A 34 19.97 -17.02 -16.29
CA TYR A 34 20.99 -17.77 -15.57
C TYR A 34 20.97 -19.29 -15.85
N GLY A 35 19.90 -19.79 -16.50
CA GLY A 35 19.80 -21.19 -16.89
C GLY A 35 19.49 -22.13 -15.73
N GLU A 36 20.40 -23.04 -15.45
CA GLU A 36 20.19 -24.12 -14.44
C GLU A 36 20.24 -23.63 -13.00
N PHE A 37 19.37 -24.24 -12.16
CA PHE A 37 19.36 -24.02 -10.71
C PHE A 37 20.47 -24.82 -10.04
N ASN A 38 21.69 -24.34 -10.15
CA ASN A 38 22.90 -24.82 -9.49
C ASN A 38 23.48 -23.73 -8.56
N LYS A 39 24.45 -24.08 -7.74
CA LYS A 39 25.01 -23.20 -6.72
C LYS A 39 25.64 -21.93 -7.32
N GLU A 40 26.36 -22.08 -8.41
CA GLU A 40 27.08 -20.99 -9.08
C GLU A 40 26.10 -19.93 -9.63
N ASN A 41 25.14 -20.35 -10.45
CA ASN A 41 24.13 -19.47 -11.04
C ASN A 41 23.24 -18.78 -9.99
N LEU A 42 22.90 -19.51 -8.91
CA LEU A 42 22.12 -18.95 -7.80
C LEU A 42 22.89 -17.86 -7.05
N LEU A 43 24.20 -18.03 -6.84
CA LEU A 43 25.05 -17.02 -6.21
C LEU A 43 25.25 -15.81 -7.14
N ALA A 44 25.48 -16.04 -8.43
CA ALA A 44 25.56 -14.98 -9.43
C ALA A 44 24.27 -14.13 -9.47
N TYR A 45 23.10 -14.80 -9.48
CA TYR A 45 21.81 -14.11 -9.42
C TYR A 45 21.63 -13.31 -8.13
N LYS A 46 22.01 -13.86 -7.00
CA LYS A 46 21.96 -13.12 -5.72
C LYS A 46 22.87 -11.90 -5.76
N GLY A 47 24.08 -12.01 -6.32
CA GLY A 47 25.00 -10.88 -6.53
C GLY A 47 24.33 -9.77 -7.33
N PHE A 48 23.79 -10.11 -8.50
CA PHE A 48 23.03 -9.17 -9.34
C PHE A 48 21.87 -8.51 -8.58
N LEU A 49 21.09 -9.27 -7.82
CA LEU A 49 19.97 -8.70 -7.05
C LEU A 49 20.46 -7.69 -6.01
N VAL A 50 21.55 -8.00 -5.30
CA VAL A 50 22.11 -7.12 -4.26
C VAL A 50 22.64 -5.82 -4.85
N GLU A 51 23.24 -5.88 -6.02
CA GLU A 51 23.79 -4.72 -6.72
C GLU A 51 22.69 -3.78 -7.25
N HIS A 52 21.59 -4.34 -7.78
CA HIS A 52 20.59 -3.56 -8.53
C HIS A 52 19.31 -3.25 -7.77
N PHE A 53 19.03 -3.91 -6.61
CA PHE A 53 17.75 -3.78 -5.92
C PHE A 53 17.89 -3.48 -4.43
N LYS A 54 16.85 -2.87 -3.87
CA LYS A 54 16.75 -2.66 -2.42
C LYS A 54 16.63 -3.99 -1.68
N PRO A 55 17.17 -4.11 -0.44
CA PRO A 55 17.18 -5.35 0.34
C PRO A 55 15.83 -6.07 0.45
N GLN A 56 14.71 -5.32 0.57
CA GLN A 56 13.38 -5.90 0.60
C GLN A 56 13.01 -6.60 -0.72
N THR A 57 13.37 -6.00 -1.86
CA THR A 57 13.15 -6.58 -3.19
C THR A 57 14.04 -7.81 -3.39
N VAL A 58 15.30 -7.74 -2.96
CA VAL A 58 16.22 -8.88 -2.95
C VAL A 58 15.58 -10.05 -2.21
N ASN A 59 15.15 -9.85 -0.97
CA ASN A 59 14.56 -10.90 -0.15
C ASN A 59 13.27 -11.47 -0.75
N LEU A 60 12.42 -10.65 -1.35
CA LEU A 60 11.23 -11.11 -2.07
C LEU A 60 11.60 -12.06 -3.23
N ARG A 61 12.63 -11.70 -4.00
CA ARG A 61 13.13 -12.52 -5.10
C ARG A 61 13.77 -13.82 -4.59
N LEU A 62 14.60 -13.74 -3.54
CA LEU A 62 15.21 -14.91 -2.92
C LEU A 62 14.15 -15.86 -2.34
N GLN A 63 13.07 -15.32 -1.78
CA GLN A 63 11.96 -16.13 -1.28
C GLN A 63 11.28 -16.93 -2.41
N ALA A 64 11.08 -16.29 -3.57
CA ALA A 64 10.54 -16.97 -4.74
C ALA A 64 11.46 -18.10 -5.25
N ILE A 65 12.77 -17.82 -5.35
CA ILE A 65 13.77 -18.85 -5.72
C ILE A 65 13.79 -19.99 -4.71
N ASN A 66 13.84 -19.69 -3.42
CA ASN A 66 13.84 -20.71 -2.37
C ASN A 66 12.57 -21.58 -2.41
N LYS A 67 11.41 -20.98 -2.74
CA LYS A 67 10.16 -21.74 -2.89
C LYS A 67 10.18 -22.63 -4.14
N TYR A 68 10.84 -22.21 -5.20
CA TYR A 68 11.05 -23.06 -6.37
C TYR A 68 12.05 -24.19 -6.10
N LEU A 69 13.13 -23.91 -5.37
CA LEU A 69 14.10 -24.95 -4.93
C LEU A 69 13.44 -26.02 -4.06
N GLU A 70 12.51 -25.63 -3.19
CA GLU A 70 11.66 -26.56 -2.42
C GLU A 70 10.81 -27.45 -3.34
N PHE A 71 10.16 -26.84 -4.33
CA PHE A 71 9.35 -27.58 -5.32
C PHE A 71 10.16 -28.62 -6.10
N ILE A 72 11.39 -28.29 -6.53
CA ILE A 72 12.27 -29.21 -7.25
C ILE A 72 13.15 -30.08 -6.34
N LYS A 73 12.87 -30.08 -5.01
CA LYS A 73 13.59 -30.88 -3.99
C LYS A 73 15.10 -30.59 -3.91
N LYS A 74 15.51 -29.36 -4.17
CA LYS A 74 16.90 -28.87 -4.05
C LYS A 74 17.09 -27.96 -2.82
N ASP A 75 16.53 -28.29 -1.67
CA ASP A 75 16.55 -27.47 -0.44
C ASP A 75 17.97 -27.06 0.02
N ARG A 76 18.96 -27.92 -0.22
CA ARG A 76 20.36 -27.64 0.11
C ARG A 76 20.95 -26.42 -0.61
N LEU A 77 20.33 -25.99 -1.72
CA LEU A 77 20.74 -24.83 -2.51
C LEU A 77 20.03 -23.52 -2.07
N LYS A 78 19.14 -23.55 -1.08
CA LYS A 78 18.42 -22.37 -0.61
C LYS A 78 19.37 -21.25 -0.21
N LEU A 79 19.05 -20.04 -0.66
CA LEU A 79 19.85 -18.84 -0.45
C LEU A 79 19.45 -18.14 0.85
N LYS A 80 20.46 -17.72 1.62
CA LYS A 80 20.23 -16.88 2.82
C LYS A 80 19.77 -15.48 2.41
N PHE A 81 18.79 -14.95 3.15
CA PHE A 81 18.32 -13.57 2.99
C PHE A 81 19.39 -12.54 3.35
N VAL A 82 19.26 -11.35 2.78
CA VAL A 82 20.11 -10.20 3.15
C VAL A 82 19.50 -9.47 4.35
N LYS A 83 20.35 -8.86 5.16
CA LYS A 83 19.89 -8.03 6.29
C LYS A 83 19.15 -6.79 5.76
N VAL A 84 17.99 -6.51 6.34
CA VAL A 84 17.20 -5.32 6.04
C VAL A 84 17.33 -4.37 7.22
N GLN A 85 17.99 -3.23 7.01
CA GLN A 85 17.99 -2.16 8.00
C GLN A 85 16.62 -1.48 7.99
N GLN A 86 15.98 -1.42 9.14
CA GLN A 86 14.76 -0.64 9.31
C GLN A 86 15.12 0.82 9.53
N LYS A 87 14.54 1.72 8.72
CA LYS A 87 14.66 3.15 8.96
C LYS A 87 13.93 3.53 10.25
N ASN A 88 14.55 4.38 11.04
CA ASN A 88 13.99 4.80 12.34
C ASN A 88 13.02 5.99 12.23
N PHE A 89 12.65 6.39 11.01
CA PHE A 89 11.71 7.49 10.75
C PHE A 89 10.83 7.17 9.54
N LEU A 90 9.65 7.81 9.50
CA LEU A 90 8.74 7.72 8.36
C LEU A 90 9.21 8.69 7.27
N GLU A 91 9.25 8.18 6.04
CA GLU A 91 9.52 8.98 4.85
C GLU A 91 8.27 9.09 3.98
N ASN A 92 8.26 10.13 3.15
CA ASN A 92 7.25 10.30 2.10
C ASN A 92 5.81 10.34 2.62
N VAL A 93 5.59 10.99 3.76
CA VAL A 93 4.25 11.28 4.27
C VAL A 93 3.85 12.68 3.83
N ILE A 94 2.68 12.81 3.19
CA ILE A 94 2.16 14.12 2.78
C ILE A 94 1.94 15.02 4.00
N SER A 95 2.42 16.27 3.94
CA SER A 95 2.23 17.25 5.01
C SER A 95 0.76 17.66 5.16
N ASP A 96 0.42 18.28 6.30
CA ASP A 96 -0.92 18.84 6.51
C ASP A 96 -1.23 19.94 5.51
N ALA A 97 -0.26 20.81 5.24
CA ALA A 97 -0.38 21.90 4.29
C ALA A 97 -0.61 21.38 2.86
N ASP A 98 0.23 20.45 2.39
CA ASP A 98 0.11 19.88 1.05
C ASP A 98 -1.20 19.12 0.84
N TYR A 99 -1.66 18.37 1.86
CA TYR A 99 -2.95 17.71 1.80
C TYR A 99 -4.12 18.68 1.67
N LYS A 100 -4.15 19.72 2.53
CA LYS A 100 -5.19 20.77 2.47
C LYS A 100 -5.16 21.51 1.14
N PHE A 101 -3.98 21.83 0.67
CA PHE A 101 -3.76 22.50 -0.61
C PHE A 101 -4.24 21.63 -1.78
N LEU A 102 -3.83 20.37 -1.86
CA LEU A 102 -4.28 19.42 -2.89
C LEU A 102 -5.80 19.31 -2.91
N LYS A 103 -6.40 19.10 -1.74
CA LYS A 103 -7.85 18.94 -1.60
C LYS A 103 -8.59 20.20 -2.06
N ALA A 104 -8.11 21.39 -1.70
CA ALA A 104 -8.68 22.68 -2.12
C ALA A 104 -8.57 22.88 -3.64
N LYS A 105 -7.42 22.54 -4.24
CA LYS A 105 -7.20 22.63 -5.69
C LYS A 105 -8.12 21.70 -6.46
N LEU A 106 -8.27 20.44 -6.02
CA LEU A 106 -9.18 19.48 -6.65
C LEU A 106 -10.64 19.97 -6.61
N LYS A 107 -11.08 20.52 -5.47
CA LYS A 107 -12.43 21.09 -5.33
C LYS A 107 -12.61 22.30 -6.23
N ARG A 108 -11.67 23.24 -6.25
CA ARG A 108 -11.72 24.46 -7.07
C ARG A 108 -11.77 24.16 -8.57
N ASP A 109 -11.01 23.15 -9.01
CA ASP A 109 -10.93 22.77 -10.42
C ASP A 109 -12.08 21.84 -10.86
N GLY A 110 -13.12 21.64 -10.03
CA GLY A 110 -14.29 20.82 -10.33
C GLY A 110 -14.01 19.30 -10.39
N LEU A 111 -12.85 18.87 -9.90
CA LEU A 111 -12.42 17.47 -9.90
C LEU A 111 -12.98 16.74 -8.67
N THR A 112 -14.31 16.74 -8.52
CA THR A 112 -15.03 16.35 -7.32
C THR A 112 -14.79 14.87 -6.96
N GLU A 113 -14.76 13.97 -7.95
CA GLU A 113 -14.44 12.56 -7.70
C GLU A 113 -13.05 12.41 -7.06
N TRP A 114 -12.04 13.10 -7.58
CA TRP A 114 -10.66 13.05 -7.07
C TRP A 114 -10.52 13.72 -5.70
N TYR A 115 -11.31 14.77 -5.44
CA TYR A 115 -11.45 15.36 -4.12
C TYR A 115 -11.94 14.30 -3.10
N PHE A 116 -12.94 13.50 -3.46
CA PHE A 116 -13.44 12.43 -2.60
C PHE A 116 -12.45 11.27 -2.50
N VAL A 117 -11.78 10.85 -3.59
CA VAL A 117 -10.71 9.84 -3.52
C VAL A 117 -9.66 10.21 -2.46
N VAL A 118 -9.14 11.44 -2.51
CA VAL A 118 -8.14 11.94 -1.55
C VAL A 118 -8.70 12.00 -0.13
N TRP A 119 -9.94 12.43 0.01
CA TRP A 119 -10.57 12.55 1.32
C TRP A 119 -10.88 11.18 1.94
N PHE A 120 -11.44 10.25 1.19
CA PHE A 120 -11.67 8.88 1.66
C PHE A 120 -10.36 8.20 2.09
N LEU A 121 -9.31 8.26 1.28
CA LEU A 121 -8.00 7.70 1.64
C LEU A 121 -7.49 8.25 2.98
N THR A 122 -7.63 9.57 3.18
CA THR A 122 -7.10 10.22 4.38
C THR A 122 -7.99 10.06 5.60
N ALA A 123 -9.30 10.06 5.43
CA ALA A 123 -10.23 10.04 6.56
C ALA A 123 -10.55 8.63 7.06
N THR A 124 -10.38 7.61 6.22
CA THR A 124 -10.65 6.21 6.59
C THR A 124 -9.39 5.38 6.80
N GLY A 125 -8.23 5.86 6.35
CA GLY A 125 -7.00 5.09 6.34
C GLY A 125 -7.05 3.84 5.46
N ALA A 126 -7.97 3.76 4.49
CA ALA A 126 -8.13 2.63 3.60
C ALA A 126 -6.87 2.37 2.76
N ARG A 127 -6.57 1.09 2.49
CA ARG A 127 -5.67 0.73 1.38
C ARG A 127 -6.36 1.08 0.06
N VAL A 128 -5.59 1.37 -0.99
CA VAL A 128 -6.19 1.68 -2.29
C VAL A 128 -7.12 0.57 -2.81
N SER A 129 -6.78 -0.70 -2.57
CA SER A 129 -7.63 -1.84 -2.91
C SER A 129 -8.93 -1.92 -2.11
N GLU A 130 -8.94 -1.37 -0.90
CA GLU A 130 -10.12 -1.25 -0.02
C GLU A 130 -10.99 -0.08 -0.45
N LEU A 131 -10.39 1.08 -0.76
CA LEU A 131 -11.09 2.22 -1.34
C LEU A 131 -11.92 1.82 -2.57
N LEU A 132 -11.32 1.01 -3.45
CA LEU A 132 -11.96 0.55 -4.68
C LEU A 132 -13.15 -0.40 -4.46
N GLN A 133 -13.37 -0.88 -3.25
CA GLN A 133 -14.52 -1.71 -2.89
C GLN A 133 -15.67 -0.90 -2.31
N ILE A 134 -15.46 0.40 -2.05
CA ILE A 134 -16.51 1.27 -1.52
C ILE A 134 -17.59 1.44 -2.58
N LYS A 135 -18.83 1.19 -2.18
CA LYS A 135 -20.04 1.37 -2.95
C LYS A 135 -20.91 2.47 -2.33
N VAL A 136 -21.89 2.94 -3.08
CA VAL A 136 -22.90 3.91 -2.62
C VAL A 136 -23.56 3.44 -1.32
N GLU A 137 -23.93 2.16 -1.26
CA GLU A 137 -24.60 1.55 -0.12
C GLU A 137 -23.72 1.59 1.15
N HIS A 138 -22.40 1.43 0.99
CA HIS A 138 -21.46 1.54 2.11
C HIS A 138 -21.34 2.98 2.63
N VAL A 139 -21.45 3.98 1.74
CA VAL A 139 -21.48 5.39 2.15
C VAL A 139 -22.74 5.68 2.95
N GLN A 140 -23.91 5.20 2.50
CA GLN A 140 -25.18 5.33 3.21
C GLN A 140 -25.15 4.68 4.61
N LEU A 141 -24.58 3.47 4.71
CA LEU A 141 -24.42 2.75 5.98
C LEU A 141 -23.37 3.40 6.90
N GLY A 142 -22.38 4.11 6.34
CA GLY A 142 -21.27 4.70 7.09
C GLY A 142 -20.10 3.74 7.36
N PHE A 143 -20.12 2.54 6.82
CA PHE A 143 -19.02 1.57 6.94
C PHE A 143 -19.00 0.54 5.80
N LEU A 144 -17.88 -0.16 5.69
CA LEU A 144 -17.66 -1.32 4.82
C LEU A 144 -17.00 -2.45 5.63
N ASP A 145 -17.64 -3.62 5.67
CA ASP A 145 -17.05 -4.82 6.24
C ASP A 145 -16.24 -5.59 5.18
N MET A 146 -15.01 -5.90 5.51
CA MET A 146 -14.07 -6.58 4.61
C MET A 146 -13.52 -7.83 5.25
N TYR A 147 -13.52 -8.92 4.48
CA TYR A 147 -12.86 -10.15 4.89
C TYR A 147 -11.35 -10.04 4.65
N THR A 148 -10.56 -10.24 5.70
CA THR A 148 -9.10 -10.31 5.63
C THR A 148 -8.64 -11.76 5.55
N LYS A 149 -7.33 -11.97 5.28
CA LYS A 149 -6.75 -13.32 5.33
C LYS A 149 -7.00 -13.96 6.69
N GLY A 150 -7.38 -15.23 6.70
CA GLY A 150 -7.70 -15.96 7.93
C GLY A 150 -9.13 -15.78 8.44
N GLY A 151 -10.06 -15.25 7.62
CA GLY A 151 -11.48 -15.15 7.95
C GLY A 151 -11.85 -14.03 8.94
N LYS A 152 -10.90 -13.20 9.33
CA LYS A 152 -11.18 -12.04 10.20
C LYS A 152 -11.93 -10.97 9.42
N ILE A 153 -12.96 -10.38 10.05
CA ILE A 153 -13.69 -9.24 9.52
C ILE A 153 -13.03 -7.96 10.03
N ARG A 154 -12.71 -7.06 9.11
CA ARG A 154 -12.32 -5.69 9.41
C ARG A 154 -13.39 -4.74 8.96
N ARG A 155 -13.82 -3.83 9.83
CA ARG A 155 -14.73 -2.74 9.49
C ARG A 155 -13.96 -1.47 9.16
N LEU A 156 -14.19 -0.94 7.96
CA LEU A 156 -13.73 0.38 7.53
C LEU A 156 -14.82 1.40 7.80
N TYR A 157 -14.61 2.30 8.76
CA TYR A 157 -15.57 3.34 9.11
C TYR A 157 -15.45 4.54 8.18
N ILE A 158 -16.58 5.11 7.78
CA ILE A 158 -16.66 6.35 7.00
C ILE A 158 -17.12 7.46 7.97
N PRO A 159 -16.23 8.42 8.34
CA PRO A 159 -16.59 9.47 9.30
C PRO A 159 -17.79 10.29 8.86
N LYS A 160 -18.66 10.68 9.81
CA LYS A 160 -19.94 11.36 9.57
C LYS A 160 -19.81 12.52 8.57
N LYS A 161 -18.87 13.45 8.80
CA LYS A 161 -18.66 14.61 7.90
C LYS A 161 -18.35 14.21 6.46
N LEU A 162 -17.50 13.18 6.26
CA LEU A 162 -17.20 12.67 4.92
C LEU A 162 -18.42 12.02 4.29
N ARG A 163 -19.14 11.22 5.06
CA ARG A 163 -20.36 10.55 4.64
C ARG A 163 -21.41 11.54 4.15
N ASP A 164 -21.72 12.54 4.96
CA ASP A 164 -22.78 13.52 4.68
C ASP A 164 -22.46 14.35 3.42
N GLU A 165 -21.19 14.73 3.20
CA GLU A 165 -20.78 15.40 1.95
C GLU A 165 -20.75 14.45 0.74
N ALA A 166 -20.35 13.20 0.95
CA ALA A 166 -20.34 12.22 -0.14
C ALA A 166 -21.75 11.84 -0.59
N ILE A 167 -22.72 11.74 0.32
CA ILE A 167 -24.13 11.48 -0.04
C ILE A 167 -24.64 12.60 -0.96
N LYS A 168 -24.42 13.88 -0.63
CA LYS A 168 -24.80 15.00 -1.49
C LYS A 168 -24.18 14.91 -2.88
N TRP A 169 -22.89 14.62 -2.96
CA TRP A 169 -22.21 14.43 -4.23
C TRP A 169 -22.79 13.27 -5.05
N ILE A 170 -23.09 12.14 -4.40
CA ILE A 170 -23.71 10.96 -5.01
C ILE A 170 -25.09 11.32 -5.61
N GLU A 171 -25.90 12.07 -4.86
CA GLU A 171 -27.21 12.58 -5.29
C GLU A 171 -27.10 13.55 -6.46
N GLU A 172 -26.19 14.52 -6.38
CA GLU A 172 -25.89 15.48 -7.46
C GLU A 172 -25.44 14.81 -8.76
N CYS A 173 -24.72 13.68 -8.65
CA CYS A 173 -24.27 12.89 -9.80
C CYS A 173 -25.34 11.90 -10.30
N GLY A 174 -26.47 11.74 -9.62
CA GLY A 174 -27.52 10.76 -9.96
C GLY A 174 -27.06 9.30 -9.80
N ILE A 175 -26.06 9.03 -8.95
CA ILE A 175 -25.55 7.68 -8.74
C ILE A 175 -26.44 6.98 -7.72
N THR A 176 -27.14 5.93 -8.11
CA THR A 176 -28.11 5.24 -7.23
C THR A 176 -27.51 4.03 -6.51
N SER A 177 -26.54 3.34 -7.10
CA SER A 177 -25.96 2.10 -6.56
C SER A 177 -24.61 1.78 -7.19
N GLY A 178 -23.90 0.81 -6.63
CA GLY A 178 -22.67 0.28 -7.20
C GLY A 178 -21.39 0.96 -6.71
N TYR A 179 -20.27 0.74 -7.40
CA TYR A 179 -18.97 1.25 -6.99
C TYR A 179 -18.90 2.78 -7.07
N LEU A 180 -18.33 3.38 -6.02
CA LEU A 180 -18.28 4.84 -5.87
C LEU A 180 -17.27 5.49 -6.83
N PHE A 181 -16.15 4.83 -7.13
CA PHE A 181 -15.06 5.39 -7.93
C PHE A 181 -14.94 4.64 -9.26
N LEU A 182 -15.35 5.32 -10.33
CA LEU A 182 -15.40 4.75 -11.67
C LEU A 182 -14.38 5.45 -12.59
N ASN A 183 -14.01 4.80 -13.65
CA ASN A 183 -13.24 5.43 -14.73
C ASN A 183 -14.20 6.11 -15.73
N ARG A 184 -13.64 6.82 -16.70
CA ARG A 184 -14.42 7.52 -17.75
C ARG A 184 -15.32 6.61 -18.60
N PHE A 185 -15.16 5.30 -18.48
CA PHE A 185 -15.97 4.30 -19.20
C PHE A 185 -17.06 3.68 -18.31
N GLY A 186 -17.25 4.19 -17.10
CA GLY A 186 -18.21 3.63 -16.12
C GLY A 186 -17.76 2.36 -15.43
N GLU A 187 -16.49 1.93 -15.61
CA GLU A 187 -15.94 0.76 -14.94
C GLU A 187 -15.20 1.17 -13.67
N ARG A 188 -15.04 0.23 -12.73
CA ARG A 188 -14.28 0.47 -11.51
C ARG A 188 -12.83 0.88 -11.85
N ILE A 189 -12.40 2.02 -11.32
CA ILE A 189 -11.02 2.49 -11.49
C ILE A 189 -10.01 1.49 -10.91
N THR A 190 -8.80 1.43 -11.44
CA THR A 190 -7.74 0.53 -10.96
C THR A 190 -6.85 1.21 -9.92
N SER A 191 -6.21 0.40 -9.05
CA SER A 191 -5.20 0.92 -8.09
C SER A 191 -4.07 1.67 -8.79
N ARG A 192 -3.66 1.20 -9.99
CA ARG A 192 -2.65 1.85 -10.82
C ARG A 192 -3.16 3.19 -11.37
N GLY A 193 -4.43 3.22 -11.80
CA GLY A 193 -5.09 4.44 -12.29
C GLY A 193 -5.10 5.52 -11.21
N ILE A 194 -5.51 5.18 -9.98
CA ILE A 194 -5.47 6.12 -8.84
C ILE A 194 -4.04 6.61 -8.60
N ALA A 195 -3.05 5.71 -8.53
CA ALA A 195 -1.68 6.10 -8.24
C ALA A 195 -1.07 7.01 -9.32
N MET A 196 -1.37 6.74 -10.60
CA MET A 196 -0.91 7.57 -11.73
C MET A 196 -1.57 8.95 -11.69
N GLN A 197 -2.88 9.01 -11.47
CA GLN A 197 -3.61 10.27 -11.45
C GLN A 197 -3.23 11.15 -10.27
N LEU A 198 -2.99 10.57 -9.09
CA LEU A 198 -2.47 11.31 -7.94
C LEU A 198 -1.09 11.94 -8.23
N LYS A 199 -0.20 11.21 -8.89
CA LYS A 199 1.09 11.76 -9.33
C LYS A 199 0.94 12.88 -10.35
N HIS A 200 -0.01 12.73 -11.29
CA HIS A 200 -0.34 13.79 -12.25
C HIS A 200 -0.79 15.06 -11.53
N PHE A 201 -1.72 14.95 -10.56
CA PHE A 201 -2.15 16.11 -9.78
C PHE A 201 -1.04 16.73 -8.94
N ALA A 202 -0.14 15.90 -8.38
CA ALA A 202 1.03 16.42 -7.69
C ALA A 202 1.86 17.30 -8.61
N SER A 203 2.19 16.81 -9.80
CA SER A 203 2.94 17.59 -10.79
C SER A 203 2.17 18.84 -11.25
N LYS A 204 0.87 18.69 -11.55
CA LYS A 204 -0.01 19.80 -11.98
C LYS A 204 -0.05 20.95 -10.97
N TYR A 205 -0.03 20.63 -9.67
CA TYR A 205 -0.17 21.64 -8.61
C TYR A 205 1.15 21.98 -7.92
N GLY A 206 2.29 21.57 -8.47
CA GLY A 206 3.61 21.90 -7.91
C GLY A 206 3.95 21.19 -6.60
N LEU A 207 3.27 20.07 -6.30
CA LEU A 207 3.57 19.23 -5.15
C LEU A 207 4.62 18.15 -5.51
N ASN A 208 5.31 17.63 -4.50
CA ASN A 208 6.26 16.55 -4.72
C ASN A 208 5.54 15.22 -5.03
N PRO A 209 5.68 14.64 -6.24
CA PRO A 209 5.00 13.39 -6.61
C PRO A 209 5.40 12.17 -5.74
N LYS A 210 6.54 12.23 -5.05
CA LYS A 210 6.95 11.19 -4.10
C LYS A 210 6.14 11.21 -2.81
N MET A 211 5.45 12.33 -2.51
CA MET A 211 4.61 12.49 -1.33
C MET A 211 3.12 12.23 -1.60
N VAL A 212 2.68 12.30 -2.87
CA VAL A 212 1.26 12.20 -3.25
C VAL A 212 0.98 10.85 -3.88
N TYR A 213 0.72 9.85 -3.02
CA TYR A 213 0.39 8.47 -3.42
C TYR A 213 -0.51 7.82 -2.36
N PRO A 214 -1.27 6.75 -2.68
CA PRO A 214 -2.30 6.23 -1.78
C PRO A 214 -1.82 5.89 -0.37
N HIS A 215 -0.66 5.26 -0.22
CA HIS A 215 -0.13 4.92 1.11
C HIS A 215 0.29 6.15 1.92
N SER A 216 0.68 7.26 1.29
CA SER A 216 1.00 8.50 1.99
C SER A 216 -0.20 9.05 2.76
N PHE A 217 -1.40 9.01 2.15
CA PHE A 217 -2.65 9.41 2.82
C PHE A 217 -3.00 8.48 3.99
N ARG A 218 -2.78 7.19 3.83
CA ARG A 218 -2.96 6.21 4.92
C ARG A 218 -1.94 6.43 6.06
N HIS A 219 -0.68 6.73 5.74
CA HIS A 219 0.32 7.11 6.75
C HIS A 219 -0.10 8.38 7.50
N ARG A 220 -0.63 9.37 6.77
CA ARG A 220 -1.19 10.58 7.37
C ARG A 220 -2.37 10.29 8.31
N PHE A 221 -3.32 9.42 7.91
CA PHE A 221 -4.41 8.98 8.79
C PHE A 221 -3.86 8.42 10.10
N ALA A 222 -2.93 7.47 10.02
CA ALA A 222 -2.36 6.82 11.19
C ALA A 222 -1.65 7.79 12.12
N LYS A 223 -0.89 8.73 11.54
CA LYS A 223 -0.16 9.75 12.29
C LYS A 223 -1.12 10.70 13.01
N ASN A 224 -2.09 11.26 12.27
CA ASN A 224 -3.09 12.16 12.85
C ASN A 224 -3.96 11.48 13.91
N PHE A 225 -4.21 10.17 13.78
CA PHE A 225 -4.93 9.39 14.78
C PHE A 225 -4.11 9.32 16.08
N LEU A 226 -2.85 8.91 16.01
CA LEU A 226 -1.99 8.79 17.18
C LEU A 226 -1.70 10.13 17.86
N ASP A 227 -1.56 11.21 17.09
CA ASP A 227 -1.37 12.56 17.62
C ASP A 227 -2.57 13.06 18.44
N ARG A 228 -3.78 12.58 18.14
CA ARG A 228 -5.03 12.98 18.81
C ARG A 228 -5.53 11.97 19.83
N PHE A 229 -5.33 10.70 19.54
CA PHE A 229 -5.81 9.59 20.35
C PHE A 229 -4.73 8.51 20.39
N ASN A 230 -3.84 8.61 21.37
CA ASN A 230 -2.60 7.82 21.46
C ASN A 230 -2.85 6.33 21.81
N ASP A 231 -3.68 5.66 21.03
CA ASP A 231 -3.99 4.23 21.15
C ASP A 231 -3.53 3.48 19.89
N ILE A 232 -2.36 2.85 20.02
CA ILE A 232 -1.76 2.08 18.93
C ILE A 232 -2.50 0.76 18.65
N ALA A 233 -3.15 0.17 19.66
CA ALA A 233 -3.87 -1.08 19.50
C ALA A 233 -5.13 -0.84 18.68
N LEU A 234 -5.92 0.17 19.06
CA LEU A 234 -7.09 0.58 18.29
C LEU A 234 -6.72 1.01 16.87
N LEU A 235 -5.61 1.74 16.69
CA LEU A 235 -5.13 2.09 15.36
C LEU A 235 -4.78 0.84 14.52
N ALA A 236 -4.13 -0.17 15.12
CA ALA A 236 -3.82 -1.42 14.43
C ALA A 236 -5.09 -2.12 13.93
N ASP A 237 -6.13 -2.18 14.77
CA ASP A 237 -7.43 -2.74 14.42
C ASP A 237 -8.10 -1.95 13.29
N LEU A 238 -8.19 -0.62 13.43
CA LEU A 238 -8.75 0.27 12.41
C LEU A 238 -8.03 0.17 11.07
N MET A 239 -6.72 -0.04 11.09
CA MET A 239 -5.92 -0.22 9.87
C MET A 239 -5.93 -1.66 9.35
N GLY A 240 -6.42 -2.63 10.12
CA GLY A 240 -6.39 -4.06 9.78
C GLY A 240 -4.95 -4.57 9.60
N HIS A 241 -4.13 -4.31 10.61
CA HIS A 241 -2.80 -4.87 10.71
C HIS A 241 -2.85 -6.18 11.52
N GLU A 242 -2.26 -7.25 11.01
CA GLU A 242 -2.19 -8.54 11.72
C GLU A 242 -1.26 -8.47 12.93
N SER A 243 -0.29 -7.55 12.91
CA SER A 243 0.67 -7.33 13.99
C SER A 243 0.77 -5.85 14.34
N ILE A 244 0.77 -5.56 15.64
CA ILE A 244 0.98 -4.21 16.18
C ILE A 244 2.35 -3.64 15.77
N GLU A 245 3.34 -4.51 15.53
CA GLU A 245 4.65 -4.11 15.03
C GLU A 245 4.58 -3.37 13.69
N THR A 246 3.61 -3.73 12.84
CA THR A 246 3.36 -3.00 11.59
C THR A 246 2.85 -1.58 11.86
N THR A 247 2.17 -1.36 12.98
CA THR A 247 1.63 -0.06 13.38
C THR A 247 2.68 0.78 14.13
N ARG A 248 3.66 0.16 14.79
CA ARG A 248 4.74 0.86 15.51
C ARG A 248 5.53 1.84 14.64
N ILE A 249 5.56 1.64 13.32
CA ILE A 249 6.21 2.59 12.40
C ILE A 249 5.61 3.99 12.50
N TYR A 250 4.34 4.13 12.89
CA TYR A 250 3.65 5.42 13.02
C TYR A 250 3.94 6.15 14.33
N LEU A 251 4.49 5.47 15.32
CA LEU A 251 5.06 6.11 16.51
C LEU A 251 6.39 6.80 16.21
N ARG A 252 7.00 6.46 15.08
CA ARG A 252 8.25 7.07 14.66
C ARG A 252 7.98 8.45 14.07
N ARG A 253 8.74 9.40 14.51
CA ARG A 253 8.69 10.76 13.98
C ARG A 253 9.36 10.84 12.61
N THR A 254 8.95 11.78 11.76
CA THR A 254 9.68 12.08 10.53
C THR A 254 11.05 12.69 10.88
N ALA A 255 11.99 12.65 9.93
CA ALA A 255 13.30 13.25 10.13
C ALA A 255 13.21 14.75 10.49
N SER A 256 12.29 15.49 9.86
CA SER A 256 12.04 16.89 10.16
C SER A 256 11.46 17.11 11.56
N GLU A 257 10.56 16.24 12.03
CA GLU A 257 10.02 16.32 13.38
C GLU A 257 11.05 15.95 14.45
N GLN A 258 11.92 14.98 14.16
CA GLN A 258 13.04 14.66 15.03
C GLN A 258 13.97 15.87 15.16
N GLN A 259 14.31 16.51 14.05
CA GLN A 259 15.14 17.71 14.04
C GLN A 259 14.50 18.83 14.87
N GLN A 260 13.22 19.12 14.65
CA GLN A 260 12.51 20.18 15.41
C GLN A 260 12.48 19.91 16.92
N ILE A 261 12.44 18.64 17.34
CA ILE A 261 12.49 18.28 18.76
C ILE A 261 13.89 18.46 19.30
N VAL A 262 14.90 17.99 18.57
CA VAL A 262 16.30 18.20 18.95
C VAL A 262 16.58 19.69 19.10
N ASP A 263 16.17 20.53 18.17
CA ASP A 263 16.34 21.98 18.20
C ASP A 263 15.65 22.66 19.39
N LYS A 264 14.54 22.07 19.89
CA LYS A 264 13.81 22.60 21.08
C LYS A 264 14.40 22.14 22.40
N VAL A 265 14.90 20.91 22.45
CA VAL A 265 15.31 20.25 23.70
C VAL A 265 16.78 20.43 23.97
N VAL A 266 17.61 20.41 22.91
CA VAL A 266 19.07 20.50 23.04
C VAL A 266 19.47 21.97 22.86
N ASN A 267 19.59 22.66 23.98
CA ASN A 267 19.98 24.08 24.02
C ASN A 267 21.24 24.35 24.88
N TRP A 268 22.00 23.28 25.17
CA TRP A 268 23.28 23.34 25.86
C TRP A 268 24.44 23.18 24.93
#